data_856fc6d7fdd3f0e58135387496786bd9
#
_entry.id   856fc6d7fdd3f0e58135387496786bd9
#
_cell.length_a   1.000
_cell.length_b   1.000
_cell.length_c   1.000
_cell.angle_alpha   90.00
_cell.angle_beta   90.00
_cell.angle_gamma   90.00
#
_symmetry.space_group_name_H-M   'P 1'
#
loop_
_entity.id
_entity.type
_entity.pdbx_description
1 polymer ?
#
loop_
_entity_poly.entity_id
_entity_poly.type
_entity_poly.pdbx_seq_one_letter_code
_entity_poly.pdbx_strand_id
1 'polypeptide(L)'
;MHYLPLTPEDEKKILNRLGVGSFEELINRIIPPEIQFKGKIGLPSEVSEIEVRRILHSLAGMNYNTFDFISFLGAGVYDHYIPAIVDSIISRSEFYTAYTPYQAEVSQGTLQTIFEYQSVVCELTKMEVANASMYDGGSALAEACHMACSINNRKKIILSALIHPFYQKVVGTYTKECGVEIIIAPQKDGVTDIDTLRNLIDENTACVAIQIPNFYGILESPQEISELAHKKGALFISVVDPLSLGIISPPGDYNADIAVGEGQGLGIAQGFGGPLLGIFATKMEFVRFMPGRVVGETVDIEGKRGFVLTLQTREQHIRREKATSNICTNEALCALSSLIFLCSLGKQGIVEIGNQCLAKSHYLYDRLREIKGIRTVYNREFFKEFVIQTDKNAREIVDKLLEYKIFAGVPLSIFNKNLQNQLLIAVTEKRTKEELDRFVDLLKKVI
;
A
#
# COMPACT_ATOMS: atom_id res chain seq x y z
N MET A 1 9.25 5.13 -38.16
CA MET A 1 8.96 3.70 -37.94
C MET A 1 7.45 3.52 -37.88
N HIS A 2 6.90 2.71 -38.76
CA HIS A 2 5.46 2.48 -38.78
C HIS A 2 5.16 1.25 -37.94
N TYR A 3 4.32 1.42 -36.91
CA TYR A 3 3.85 0.31 -36.09
C TYR A 3 2.83 -0.58 -36.83
N LEU A 4 2.32 -0.11 -37.96
CA LEU A 4 1.42 -0.90 -38.80
C LEU A 4 2.28 -1.81 -39.71
N PRO A 5 2.08 -3.14 -39.65
CA PRO A 5 2.89 -4.10 -40.39
C PRO A 5 2.53 -4.17 -41.90
N LEU A 6 1.57 -3.35 -42.34
CA LEU A 6 1.13 -3.35 -43.74
C LEU A 6 2.02 -2.49 -44.59
N THR A 7 2.45 -3.02 -45.74
CA THR A 7 3.08 -2.26 -46.81
C THR A 7 2.02 -1.60 -47.71
N PRO A 8 2.38 -0.56 -48.52
CA PRO A 8 1.45 0.02 -49.49
C PRO A 8 0.90 -1.01 -50.50
N GLU A 9 1.69 -2.04 -50.81
CA GLU A 9 1.26 -3.15 -51.67
C GLU A 9 0.23 -4.04 -51.00
N ASP A 10 0.40 -4.31 -49.72
CA ASP A 10 -0.58 -5.08 -48.93
C ASP A 10 -1.89 -4.32 -48.78
N GLU A 11 -1.83 -3.04 -48.50
CA GLU A 11 -2.99 -2.16 -48.49
C GLU A 11 -3.75 -2.22 -49.83
N LYS A 12 -3.06 -2.07 -50.94
CA LYS A 12 -3.64 -2.18 -52.28
C LYS A 12 -4.30 -3.53 -52.53
N LYS A 13 -3.66 -4.63 -52.14
CA LYS A 13 -4.25 -5.98 -52.23
C LYS A 13 -5.53 -6.11 -51.42
N ILE A 14 -5.54 -5.56 -50.19
CA ILE A 14 -6.72 -5.55 -49.30
C ILE A 14 -7.87 -4.77 -49.92
N LEU A 15 -7.61 -3.51 -50.36
CA LEU A 15 -8.61 -2.65 -50.97
C LEU A 15 -9.19 -3.31 -52.26
N ASN A 16 -8.34 -3.88 -53.09
CA ASN A 16 -8.78 -4.62 -54.29
C ASN A 16 -9.68 -5.83 -53.92
N ARG A 17 -9.33 -6.55 -52.87
CA ARG A 17 -10.14 -7.70 -52.37
C ARG A 17 -11.50 -7.25 -51.88
N LEU A 18 -11.59 -6.08 -51.28
CA LEU A 18 -12.82 -5.46 -50.80
C LEU A 18 -13.63 -4.76 -51.91
N GLY A 19 -13.07 -4.64 -53.09
CA GLY A 19 -13.70 -3.95 -54.22
C GLY A 19 -13.86 -2.44 -54.01
N VAL A 20 -12.87 -1.82 -53.37
CA VAL A 20 -12.79 -0.36 -53.16
C VAL A 20 -11.47 0.19 -53.67
N GLY A 21 -11.52 1.43 -54.12
CA GLY A 21 -10.32 2.11 -54.69
C GLY A 21 -9.45 2.81 -53.63
N SER A 22 -9.97 3.08 -52.47
CA SER A 22 -9.26 3.76 -51.36
C SER A 22 -9.83 3.41 -50.01
N PHE A 23 -9.05 3.69 -48.97
CA PHE A 23 -9.49 3.56 -47.59
C PHE A 23 -10.66 4.51 -47.28
N GLU A 24 -10.67 5.70 -47.85
CA GLU A 24 -11.75 6.67 -47.70
C GLU A 24 -13.09 6.14 -48.30
N GLU A 25 -13.02 5.48 -49.48
CA GLU A 25 -14.20 4.80 -50.03
C GLU A 25 -14.71 3.68 -49.10
N LEU A 26 -13.82 2.93 -48.49
CA LEU A 26 -14.17 1.92 -47.53
C LEU A 26 -14.88 2.52 -46.30
N ILE A 27 -14.34 3.60 -45.74
CA ILE A 27 -14.95 4.33 -44.65
C ILE A 27 -16.37 4.80 -45.01
N ASN A 28 -16.51 5.39 -46.19
CA ASN A 28 -17.80 5.91 -46.68
C ASN A 28 -18.85 4.80 -46.87
N ARG A 29 -18.44 3.56 -47.15
CA ARG A 29 -19.35 2.39 -47.19
C ARG A 29 -19.77 1.88 -45.83
N ILE A 30 -18.91 2.02 -44.82
CA ILE A 30 -19.12 1.43 -43.51
C ILE A 30 -19.75 2.43 -42.53
N ILE A 31 -19.30 3.70 -42.59
CA ILE A 31 -19.71 4.72 -41.63
C ILE A 31 -20.67 5.71 -42.33
N PRO A 32 -21.90 5.86 -41.87
CA PRO A 32 -22.83 6.84 -42.44
C PRO A 32 -22.23 8.27 -42.41
N PRO A 33 -22.43 9.07 -43.47
CA PRO A 33 -21.81 10.41 -43.59
C PRO A 33 -22.18 11.36 -42.43
N GLU A 34 -23.32 11.14 -41.80
CA GLU A 34 -23.84 11.97 -40.71
C GLU A 34 -23.05 11.82 -39.42
N ILE A 35 -22.40 10.65 -39.22
CA ILE A 35 -21.62 10.37 -38.03
C ILE A 35 -20.11 10.36 -38.28
N GLN A 36 -19.68 10.60 -39.53
CA GLN A 36 -18.27 10.74 -39.84
C GLN A 36 -17.70 12.03 -39.26
N PHE A 37 -16.56 11.92 -38.58
CA PHE A 37 -15.81 13.07 -38.08
C PHE A 37 -15.20 13.84 -39.27
N LYS A 38 -15.70 15.07 -39.49
CA LYS A 38 -15.28 15.93 -40.61
C LYS A 38 -14.26 17.00 -40.23
N GLY A 39 -13.79 16.99 -38.99
CA GLY A 39 -12.85 17.97 -38.47
C GLY A 39 -11.41 17.47 -38.45
N LYS A 40 -10.52 18.35 -38.08
CA LYS A 40 -9.15 17.96 -37.67
C LYS A 40 -9.15 17.73 -36.17
N ILE A 41 -8.53 16.63 -35.72
CA ILE A 41 -8.26 16.45 -34.30
C ILE A 41 -7.30 17.57 -33.88
N GLY A 42 -7.70 18.37 -32.89
CA GLY A 42 -6.91 19.50 -32.39
C GLY A 42 -5.69 19.10 -31.58
N LEU A 43 -4.90 18.15 -32.10
CA LEU A 43 -3.63 17.75 -31.49
C LEU A 43 -2.50 18.68 -31.97
N PRO A 44 -1.52 18.98 -31.12
CA PRO A 44 -0.29 19.65 -31.54
C PRO A 44 0.38 18.87 -32.68
N SER A 45 1.23 19.55 -33.46
CA SER A 45 2.10 18.89 -34.41
C SER A 45 3.03 17.89 -33.72
N GLU A 46 3.44 16.87 -34.46
CA GLU A 46 4.47 15.92 -33.99
C GLU A 46 5.77 16.65 -33.61
N VAL A 47 6.39 16.16 -32.56
CA VAL A 47 7.68 16.66 -32.08
C VAL A 47 8.72 15.55 -32.09
N SER A 48 9.98 15.92 -32.21
CA SER A 48 11.10 14.96 -32.19
C SER A 48 11.26 14.34 -30.76
N GLU A 49 11.89 13.17 -30.68
CA GLU A 49 12.20 12.54 -29.39
C GLU A 49 12.97 13.48 -28.45
N ILE A 50 13.91 14.25 -28.98
CA ILE A 50 14.70 15.18 -28.18
C ILE A 50 13.82 16.31 -27.58
N GLU A 51 12.83 16.77 -28.33
CA GLU A 51 11.86 17.76 -27.84
C GLU A 51 10.91 17.16 -26.81
N VAL A 52 10.41 15.93 -27.02
CA VAL A 52 9.62 15.20 -26.03
C VAL A 52 10.40 15.07 -24.71
N ARG A 53 11.66 14.66 -24.77
CA ARG A 53 12.53 14.56 -23.60
C ARG A 53 12.70 15.90 -22.88
N ARG A 54 12.89 17.00 -23.61
CA ARG A 54 13.00 18.35 -23.01
C ARG A 54 11.71 18.77 -22.31
N ILE A 55 10.57 18.56 -22.98
CA ILE A 55 9.26 18.89 -22.42
C ILE A 55 9.01 18.09 -21.11
N LEU A 56 9.20 16.78 -21.17
CA LEU A 56 8.98 15.91 -20.01
C LEU A 56 9.95 16.21 -18.87
N HIS A 57 11.23 16.48 -19.19
CA HIS A 57 12.20 16.88 -18.17
C HIS A 57 11.86 18.21 -17.52
N SER A 58 11.38 19.19 -18.31
CA SER A 58 10.90 20.47 -17.77
C SER A 58 9.69 20.29 -16.84
N LEU A 59 8.72 19.45 -17.23
CA LEU A 59 7.56 19.15 -16.40
C LEU A 59 7.96 18.39 -15.12
N ALA A 60 8.85 17.41 -15.23
CA ALA A 60 9.38 16.68 -14.08
C ALA A 60 10.08 17.62 -13.08
N GLY A 61 10.87 18.58 -13.58
CA GLY A 61 11.57 19.58 -12.78
C GLY A 61 10.66 20.57 -12.03
N MET A 62 9.36 20.59 -12.34
CA MET A 62 8.37 21.38 -11.60
C MET A 62 7.87 20.66 -10.33
N ASN A 63 8.18 19.39 -10.19
CA ASN A 63 7.79 18.60 -9.02
C ASN A 63 8.90 18.62 -7.96
N TYR A 64 8.49 18.64 -6.69
CA TYR A 64 9.39 18.41 -5.58
C TYR A 64 9.58 16.90 -5.37
N ASN A 65 10.78 16.48 -5.00
CA ASN A 65 11.14 15.08 -4.83
C ASN A 65 12.06 14.88 -3.61
N THR A 66 12.23 13.63 -3.16
CA THR A 66 13.04 13.31 -1.98
C THR A 66 14.54 13.20 -2.23
N PHE A 67 15.03 13.45 -3.47
CA PHE A 67 16.46 13.66 -3.73
C PHE A 67 16.89 15.07 -3.39
N ASP A 68 16.02 16.06 -3.65
CA ASP A 68 16.31 17.47 -3.43
C ASP A 68 15.81 17.97 -2.07
N PHE A 69 14.85 17.26 -1.46
CA PHE A 69 14.18 17.64 -0.23
C PHE A 69 14.38 16.60 0.86
N ILE A 70 14.64 17.07 2.08
CA ILE A 70 14.65 16.24 3.30
C ILE A 70 13.20 15.94 3.66
N SER A 71 12.83 14.64 3.76
CA SER A 71 11.45 14.25 4.00
C SER A 71 11.24 13.71 5.41
N PHE A 72 10.23 14.27 6.08
CA PHE A 72 9.62 13.79 7.33
C PHE A 72 8.15 13.43 7.10
N LEU A 73 7.76 13.21 5.85
CA LEU A 73 6.42 12.73 5.50
C LEU A 73 6.23 11.28 5.95
N GLY A 74 5.01 10.97 6.33
CA GLY A 74 4.58 9.66 6.77
C GLY A 74 3.11 9.41 6.43
N ALA A 75 2.32 8.98 7.41
CA ALA A 75 0.92 8.62 7.24
C ALA A 75 0.72 7.50 6.21
N GLY A 76 1.47 6.40 6.34
CA GLY A 76 1.34 5.20 5.54
C GLY A 76 2.28 5.08 4.35
N VAL A 77 2.91 6.19 3.90
CA VAL A 77 3.90 6.21 2.80
C VAL A 77 5.17 6.88 3.28
N TYR A 78 6.31 6.20 3.18
CA TYR A 78 7.55 6.61 3.83
C TYR A 78 8.73 6.65 2.85
N ASP A 79 9.68 7.55 3.11
CA ASP A 79 10.94 7.66 2.36
C ASP A 79 12.01 6.74 2.94
N HIS A 80 11.89 5.43 2.70
CA HIS A 80 12.91 4.42 3.02
C HIS A 80 13.96 4.31 1.92
N TYR A 81 15.15 3.81 2.25
CA TYR A 81 16.20 3.55 1.28
C TYR A 81 15.88 2.31 0.45
N ILE A 82 15.96 2.44 -0.87
CA ILE A 82 15.75 1.36 -1.82
C ILE A 82 17.09 0.93 -2.39
N PRO A 83 17.58 -0.29 -2.12
CA PRO A 83 18.81 -0.79 -2.69
C PRO A 83 18.76 -0.85 -4.22
N ALA A 84 19.86 -0.50 -4.90
CA ALA A 84 19.95 -0.47 -6.36
C ALA A 84 19.64 -1.83 -7.03
N ILE A 85 19.82 -2.94 -6.31
CA ILE A 85 19.48 -4.27 -6.81
C ILE A 85 17.97 -4.42 -7.10
N VAL A 86 17.12 -3.69 -6.39
CA VAL A 86 15.66 -3.72 -6.60
C VAL A 86 15.35 -3.28 -8.03
N ASP A 87 15.76 -2.06 -8.42
CA ASP A 87 15.55 -1.52 -9.76
C ASP A 87 16.20 -2.40 -10.84
N SER A 88 17.39 -2.92 -10.56
CA SER A 88 18.12 -3.78 -11.49
C SER A 88 17.37 -5.05 -11.86
N ILE A 89 16.63 -5.63 -10.92
CA ILE A 89 15.87 -6.87 -11.16
C ILE A 89 14.47 -6.58 -11.69
N ILE A 90 13.73 -5.63 -11.11
CA ILE A 90 12.36 -5.35 -11.56
C ILE A 90 12.30 -4.77 -12.99
N SER A 91 13.38 -4.15 -13.46
CA SER A 91 13.48 -3.62 -14.84
C SER A 91 13.80 -4.68 -15.90
N ARG A 92 14.09 -5.93 -15.51
CA ARG A 92 14.31 -7.01 -16.46
C ARG A 92 13.00 -7.33 -17.19
N SER A 93 13.08 -7.50 -18.51
CA SER A 93 11.91 -7.71 -19.37
C SER A 93 11.07 -8.91 -18.95
N GLU A 94 11.69 -9.97 -18.44
CA GLU A 94 11.04 -11.18 -17.99
C GLU A 94 10.03 -10.94 -16.85
N PHE A 95 10.28 -9.93 -16.00
CA PHE A 95 9.39 -9.50 -14.94
C PHE A 95 8.55 -8.29 -15.34
N TYR A 96 9.19 -7.28 -15.95
CA TYR A 96 8.56 -6.00 -16.27
C TYR A 96 7.38 -6.14 -17.23
N THR A 97 7.45 -7.06 -18.19
CA THR A 97 6.38 -7.33 -19.17
C THR A 97 5.48 -8.50 -18.77
N ALA A 98 5.74 -9.17 -17.63
CA ALA A 98 4.93 -10.26 -17.17
C ALA A 98 3.50 -9.79 -16.83
N TYR A 99 2.52 -10.62 -17.15
CA TYR A 99 1.14 -10.45 -16.77
C TYR A 99 0.71 -11.57 -15.81
N THR A 100 -0.57 -11.79 -15.63
CA THR A 100 -1.06 -12.86 -14.77
C THR A 100 -0.59 -14.23 -15.25
N PRO A 101 0.04 -15.05 -14.40
CA PRO A 101 0.64 -16.32 -14.76
C PRO A 101 -0.41 -17.45 -14.83
N TYR A 102 -1.38 -17.34 -15.75
CA TYR A 102 -2.43 -18.36 -15.89
C TYR A 102 -1.92 -19.71 -16.40
N GLN A 103 -0.94 -19.69 -17.31
CA GLN A 103 -0.33 -20.90 -17.87
C GLN A 103 0.95 -21.22 -17.08
N ALA A 104 0.86 -22.22 -16.20
CA ALA A 104 1.97 -22.59 -15.32
C ALA A 104 3.22 -23.01 -16.12
N GLU A 105 3.02 -23.68 -17.26
CA GLU A 105 4.10 -24.23 -18.09
C GLU A 105 5.08 -23.15 -18.61
N VAL A 106 4.59 -21.95 -18.85
CA VAL A 106 5.41 -20.84 -19.40
C VAL A 106 5.68 -19.71 -18.37
N SER A 107 5.16 -19.82 -17.16
CA SER A 107 5.19 -18.78 -16.15
C SER A 107 5.85 -19.21 -14.83
N GLN A 108 6.70 -20.23 -14.85
CA GLN A 108 7.29 -20.80 -13.63
C GLN A 108 8.08 -19.77 -12.83
N GLY A 109 8.88 -18.91 -13.47
CA GLY A 109 9.64 -17.88 -12.79
C GLY A 109 8.76 -16.84 -12.07
N THR A 110 7.65 -16.40 -12.70
CA THR A 110 6.69 -15.46 -12.09
C THR A 110 5.93 -16.15 -10.93
N LEU A 111 5.52 -17.39 -11.11
CA LEU A 111 4.84 -18.15 -10.06
C LEU A 111 5.75 -18.41 -8.87
N GLN A 112 7.00 -18.78 -9.10
CA GLN A 112 8.01 -18.93 -8.04
C GLN A 112 8.20 -17.62 -7.27
N THR A 113 8.32 -16.49 -7.95
CA THR A 113 8.43 -15.16 -7.34
C THR A 113 7.25 -14.87 -6.40
N ILE A 114 6.02 -15.16 -6.84
CA ILE A 114 4.83 -14.97 -6.00
C ILE A 114 4.86 -15.90 -4.78
N PHE A 115 5.23 -17.16 -4.96
CA PHE A 115 5.35 -18.12 -3.86
C PHE A 115 6.40 -17.68 -2.83
N GLU A 116 7.55 -17.20 -3.30
CA GLU A 116 8.60 -16.68 -2.42
C GLU A 116 8.16 -15.41 -1.68
N TYR A 117 7.45 -14.48 -2.36
CA TYR A 117 6.84 -13.33 -1.72
C TYR A 117 5.84 -13.74 -0.61
N GLN A 118 4.93 -14.68 -0.90
CA GLN A 118 4.00 -15.21 0.11
C GLN A 118 4.76 -15.79 1.31
N SER A 119 5.83 -16.54 1.05
CA SER A 119 6.64 -17.15 2.10
C SER A 119 7.32 -16.12 3.00
N VAL A 120 7.90 -15.07 2.40
CA VAL A 120 8.56 -13.99 3.17
C VAL A 120 7.53 -13.18 3.97
N VAL A 121 6.33 -12.95 3.45
CA VAL A 121 5.23 -12.30 4.19
C VAL A 121 4.81 -13.17 5.37
N CYS A 122 4.68 -14.48 5.21
CA CYS A 122 4.39 -15.41 6.31
C CYS A 122 5.49 -15.37 7.39
N GLU A 123 6.76 -15.42 7.00
CA GLU A 123 7.89 -15.32 7.94
C GLU A 123 7.88 -14.00 8.71
N LEU A 124 7.64 -12.88 8.03
CA LEU A 124 7.63 -11.55 8.63
C LEU A 124 6.48 -11.36 9.61
N THR A 125 5.29 -11.85 9.25
CA THR A 125 4.08 -11.71 10.06
C THR A 125 3.84 -12.83 11.04
N LYS A 126 4.59 -13.95 10.92
CA LYS A 126 4.33 -15.23 11.60
C LYS A 126 2.92 -15.76 11.39
N MET A 127 2.32 -15.41 10.25
CA MET A 127 1.06 -16.00 9.80
C MET A 127 1.33 -17.24 8.94
N GLU A 128 0.31 -18.10 8.79
CA GLU A 128 0.49 -19.42 8.15
C GLU A 128 0.36 -19.38 6.62
N VAL A 129 -0.39 -18.42 6.07
CA VAL A 129 -0.59 -18.28 4.64
C VAL A 129 -0.78 -16.81 4.23
N ALA A 130 -0.16 -16.43 3.11
CA ALA A 130 -0.32 -15.11 2.48
C ALA A 130 -0.78 -15.25 1.04
N ASN A 131 -1.42 -14.22 0.49
CA ASN A 131 -1.78 -14.16 -0.91
C ASN A 131 -0.68 -13.50 -1.76
N ALA A 132 -0.90 -13.43 -3.06
CA ALA A 132 0.03 -12.83 -4.03
C ALA A 132 0.21 -11.31 -3.89
N SER A 133 -0.61 -10.64 -3.19
CA SER A 133 -0.73 -9.25 -2.71
C SER A 133 -2.13 -8.68 -2.95
N MET A 134 -2.39 -7.56 -2.29
CA MET A 134 -3.55 -6.69 -2.50
C MET A 134 -3.08 -5.38 -3.17
N TYR A 135 -4.01 -4.48 -3.48
CA TYR A 135 -3.69 -3.21 -4.15
C TYR A 135 -2.97 -2.23 -3.21
N ASP A 136 -3.47 -2.10 -1.98
CA ASP A 136 -2.92 -1.25 -0.93
C ASP A 136 -3.38 -1.72 0.46
N GLY A 137 -2.87 -1.11 1.51
CA GLY A 137 -3.25 -1.43 2.88
C GLY A 137 -4.72 -1.16 3.20
N GLY A 138 -5.33 -0.17 2.58
CA GLY A 138 -6.75 0.17 2.78
C GLY A 138 -7.69 -0.88 2.18
N SER A 139 -7.44 -1.33 0.95
CA SER A 139 -8.17 -2.42 0.32
C SER A 139 -7.92 -3.76 1.01
N ALA A 140 -6.69 -3.99 1.48
CA ALA A 140 -6.37 -5.18 2.27
C ALA A 140 -7.20 -5.24 3.56
N LEU A 141 -7.32 -4.12 4.30
CA LEU A 141 -8.16 -4.06 5.49
C LEU A 141 -9.64 -4.25 5.18
N ALA A 142 -10.15 -3.63 4.11
CA ALA A 142 -11.54 -3.77 3.71
C ALA A 142 -11.90 -5.22 3.37
N GLU A 143 -11.06 -5.88 2.60
CA GLU A 143 -11.22 -7.30 2.28
C GLU A 143 -11.06 -8.21 3.50
N ALA A 144 -10.18 -7.88 4.45
CA ALA A 144 -10.07 -8.61 5.71
C ALA A 144 -11.36 -8.53 6.53
N CYS A 145 -11.99 -7.35 6.58
CA CYS A 145 -13.29 -7.16 7.22
C CYS A 145 -14.40 -7.98 6.53
N HIS A 146 -14.45 -7.98 5.19
CA HIS A 146 -15.37 -8.82 4.42
C HIS A 146 -15.15 -10.30 4.65
N MET A 147 -13.88 -10.73 4.65
CA MET A 147 -13.50 -12.10 4.95
C MET A 147 -13.97 -12.52 6.34
N ALA A 148 -13.78 -11.69 7.36
CA ALA A 148 -14.23 -11.96 8.72
C ALA A 148 -15.77 -12.12 8.81
N CYS A 149 -16.51 -11.22 8.13
CA CYS A 149 -17.97 -11.34 8.05
C CYS A 149 -18.41 -12.65 7.38
N SER A 150 -17.67 -13.11 6.38
CA SER A 150 -17.97 -14.35 5.66
C SER A 150 -17.63 -15.60 6.47
N ILE A 151 -16.57 -15.58 7.29
CA ILE A 151 -16.13 -16.71 8.12
C ILE A 151 -17.17 -17.03 9.20
N ASN A 152 -17.60 -16.03 9.95
CA ASN A 152 -18.49 -16.23 11.09
C ASN A 152 -19.96 -15.86 10.84
N ASN A 153 -20.27 -15.41 9.61
CA ASN A 153 -21.61 -14.98 9.17
C ASN A 153 -22.21 -13.86 10.07
N ARG A 154 -21.38 -12.93 10.53
CA ARG A 154 -21.76 -11.78 11.33
C ARG A 154 -21.57 -10.50 10.53
N LYS A 155 -22.24 -9.40 10.94
CA LYS A 155 -22.28 -8.16 10.18
C LYS A 155 -21.92 -6.90 10.96
N LYS A 156 -21.26 -7.03 12.08
CA LYS A 156 -20.77 -5.91 12.89
C LYS A 156 -19.24 -5.91 12.89
N ILE A 157 -18.64 -4.83 12.46
CA ILE A 157 -17.19 -4.61 12.43
C ILE A 157 -16.85 -3.53 13.44
N ILE A 158 -15.82 -3.73 14.24
CA ILE A 158 -15.30 -2.72 15.15
C ILE A 158 -13.90 -2.31 14.66
N LEU A 159 -13.73 -1.03 14.31
CA LEU A 159 -12.45 -0.45 13.94
C LEU A 159 -11.96 0.49 15.04
N SER A 160 -10.69 0.41 15.42
CA SER A 160 -10.09 1.44 16.27
C SER A 160 -10.11 2.80 15.55
N ALA A 161 -10.44 3.88 16.28
CA ALA A 161 -10.33 5.26 15.79
C ALA A 161 -8.89 5.63 15.35
N LEU A 162 -7.92 4.83 15.75
CA LEU A 162 -6.49 5.02 15.49
C LEU A 162 -5.96 4.22 14.29
N ILE A 163 -6.82 3.57 13.53
CA ILE A 163 -6.52 3.08 12.18
C ILE A 163 -6.43 4.28 11.23
N HIS A 164 -5.54 4.20 10.25
CA HIS A 164 -5.37 5.24 9.22
C HIS A 164 -6.73 5.73 8.69
N PRO A 165 -7.03 7.06 8.73
CA PRO A 165 -8.36 7.57 8.42
C PRO A 165 -8.86 7.24 7.01
N PHE A 166 -7.94 7.12 6.02
CA PHE A 166 -8.33 6.72 4.67
C PHE A 166 -8.68 5.23 4.60
N TYR A 167 -8.00 4.37 5.36
CA TYR A 167 -8.35 2.95 5.44
C TYR A 167 -9.76 2.75 5.99
N GLN A 168 -10.13 3.48 7.05
CA GLN A 168 -11.49 3.47 7.58
C GLN A 168 -12.52 3.87 6.51
N LYS A 169 -12.22 4.88 5.67
CA LYS A 169 -13.10 5.29 4.56
C LYS A 169 -13.20 4.22 3.47
N VAL A 170 -12.11 3.52 3.16
CA VAL A 170 -12.13 2.40 2.20
C VAL A 170 -13.00 1.27 2.73
N VAL A 171 -12.84 0.87 4.00
CA VAL A 171 -13.75 -0.11 4.65
C VAL A 171 -15.20 0.34 4.54
N GLY A 172 -15.50 1.61 4.86
CA GLY A 172 -16.84 2.18 4.73
C GLY A 172 -17.40 2.09 3.31
N THR A 173 -16.57 2.33 2.29
CA THR A 173 -16.96 2.22 0.88
C THR A 173 -17.29 0.79 0.49
N TYR A 174 -16.45 -0.17 0.88
CA TYR A 174 -16.63 -1.59 0.55
C TYR A 174 -17.85 -2.20 1.24
N THR A 175 -18.17 -1.78 2.45
CA THR A 175 -19.23 -2.38 3.26
C THR A 175 -20.59 -1.70 3.13
N LYS A 176 -20.65 -0.52 2.52
CA LYS A 176 -21.84 0.36 2.44
C LYS A 176 -23.13 -0.34 2.04
N GLU A 177 -23.07 -1.17 1.01
CA GLU A 177 -24.27 -1.85 0.45
C GLU A 177 -24.40 -3.32 0.93
N CYS A 178 -23.51 -3.75 1.86
CA CYS A 178 -23.47 -5.14 2.32
C CYS A 178 -24.30 -5.38 3.60
N GLY A 179 -24.96 -4.36 4.13
CA GLY A 179 -25.70 -4.43 5.38
C GLY A 179 -24.81 -4.70 6.60
N VAL A 180 -23.56 -4.20 6.55
CA VAL A 180 -22.57 -4.31 7.61
C VAL A 180 -22.59 -3.04 8.46
N GLU A 181 -22.64 -3.19 9.78
CA GLU A 181 -22.52 -2.12 10.74
C GLU A 181 -21.05 -1.90 11.10
N ILE A 182 -20.59 -0.65 11.00
CA ILE A 182 -19.23 -0.26 11.41
C ILE A 182 -19.33 0.56 12.68
N ILE A 183 -18.65 0.11 13.72
CA ILE A 183 -18.48 0.82 14.99
C ILE A 183 -17.04 1.29 15.10
N ILE A 184 -16.85 2.55 15.44
CA ILE A 184 -15.52 3.10 15.71
C ILE A 184 -15.27 3.07 17.21
N ALA A 185 -14.34 2.23 17.65
CA ALA A 185 -13.90 2.20 19.03
C ALA A 185 -13.08 3.46 19.34
N PRO A 186 -13.45 4.24 20.38
CA PRO A 186 -12.77 5.50 20.68
C PRO A 186 -11.33 5.26 21.16
N GLN A 187 -10.55 6.32 21.13
CA GLN A 187 -9.20 6.35 21.69
C GLN A 187 -9.19 7.03 23.06
N LYS A 188 -8.22 6.66 23.88
CA LYS A 188 -7.90 7.29 25.15
C LYS A 188 -6.37 7.42 25.25
N ASP A 189 -5.87 8.63 25.39
CA ASP A 189 -4.44 8.92 25.52
C ASP A 189 -3.56 8.33 24.40
N GLY A 190 -4.06 8.34 23.16
CA GLY A 190 -3.33 7.88 21.98
C GLY A 190 -3.36 6.37 21.71
N VAL A 191 -4.09 5.59 22.51
CA VAL A 191 -4.32 4.15 22.30
C VAL A 191 -5.82 3.86 22.26
N THR A 192 -6.21 2.71 21.74
CA THR A 192 -7.60 2.24 21.74
C THR A 192 -8.11 2.11 23.17
N ASP A 193 -9.28 2.72 23.47
CA ASP A 193 -9.91 2.61 24.79
C ASP A 193 -10.46 1.18 25.00
N ILE A 194 -9.69 0.38 25.73
CA ILE A 194 -9.99 -1.05 25.98
C ILE A 194 -11.28 -1.22 26.79
N ASP A 195 -11.56 -0.33 27.73
CA ASP A 195 -12.76 -0.44 28.57
C ASP A 195 -14.02 -0.20 27.73
N THR A 196 -14.00 0.80 26.87
CA THR A 196 -15.09 1.03 25.92
C THR A 196 -15.17 -0.09 24.89
N LEU A 197 -14.03 -0.54 24.33
CA LEU A 197 -13.99 -1.63 23.38
C LEU A 197 -14.62 -2.91 23.92
N ARG A 198 -14.33 -3.26 25.17
CA ARG A 198 -14.90 -4.44 25.85
C ARG A 198 -16.43 -4.42 25.87
N ASN A 199 -17.04 -3.25 26.01
CA ASN A 199 -18.50 -3.08 26.00
C ASN A 199 -19.09 -3.06 24.57
N LEU A 200 -18.30 -2.74 23.56
CA LEU A 200 -18.73 -2.72 22.16
C LEU A 200 -18.77 -4.11 21.54
N ILE A 201 -17.92 -5.04 21.99
CA ILE A 201 -17.82 -6.39 21.44
C ILE A 201 -18.97 -7.25 21.96
N ASP A 202 -19.77 -7.81 21.05
CA ASP A 202 -20.86 -8.74 21.35
C ASP A 202 -20.86 -9.96 20.41
N GLU A 203 -21.87 -10.81 20.52
CA GLU A 203 -22.03 -12.03 19.73
C GLU A 203 -22.30 -11.74 18.23
N ASN A 204 -22.65 -10.52 17.84
CA ASN A 204 -22.85 -10.10 16.47
C ASN A 204 -21.57 -9.52 15.85
N THR A 205 -20.52 -9.31 16.64
CA THR A 205 -19.25 -8.76 16.18
C THR A 205 -18.51 -9.78 15.31
N ALA A 206 -18.29 -9.42 14.04
CA ALA A 206 -17.52 -10.22 13.09
C ALA A 206 -16.02 -10.12 13.36
N CYS A 207 -15.54 -8.90 13.53
CA CYS A 207 -14.12 -8.66 13.80
C CYS A 207 -13.88 -7.37 14.59
N VAL A 208 -12.70 -7.32 15.20
CA VAL A 208 -12.07 -6.13 15.77
C VAL A 208 -10.78 -5.89 15.01
N ALA A 209 -10.58 -4.68 14.50
CA ALA A 209 -9.34 -4.29 13.83
C ALA A 209 -8.64 -3.14 14.54
N ILE A 210 -7.32 -3.26 14.68
CA ILE A 210 -6.44 -2.19 15.17
C ILE A 210 -5.23 -2.05 14.26
N GLN A 211 -4.52 -0.93 14.33
CA GLN A 211 -3.28 -0.70 13.60
C GLN A 211 -2.10 -0.63 14.58
N ILE A 212 -0.97 -1.27 14.25
CA ILE A 212 0.22 -1.35 15.10
C ILE A 212 1.49 -1.19 14.25
N PRO A 213 2.29 -0.17 14.47
CA PRO A 213 1.97 1.06 15.22
C PRO A 213 0.72 1.74 14.66
N ASN A 214 -0.04 2.44 15.52
CA ASN A 214 -1.27 3.08 15.08
C ASN A 214 -0.98 4.34 14.23
N PHE A 215 -2.03 5.01 13.76
CA PHE A 215 -1.91 6.17 12.86
C PHE A 215 -1.05 7.30 13.42
N TYR A 216 -0.94 7.43 14.72
CA TYR A 216 -0.07 8.42 15.38
C TYR A 216 1.31 7.87 15.74
N GLY A 217 1.66 6.67 15.26
CA GLY A 217 2.92 6.00 15.50
C GLY A 217 3.03 5.25 16.81
N ILE A 218 1.99 5.28 17.65
CA ILE A 218 1.98 4.74 19.02
C ILE A 218 1.75 3.24 19.01
N LEU A 219 2.35 2.53 19.98
CA LEU A 219 2.18 1.10 20.14
C LEU A 219 0.88 0.79 20.91
N GLU A 220 0.06 -0.10 20.37
CA GLU A 220 -1.16 -0.62 20.96
C GLU A 220 -0.88 -1.86 21.84
N SER A 221 -1.92 -2.35 22.55
CA SER A 221 -1.87 -3.58 23.34
C SER A 221 -2.59 -4.74 22.58
N PRO A 222 -1.96 -5.33 21.54
CA PRO A 222 -2.66 -6.27 20.67
C PRO A 222 -3.09 -7.56 21.37
N GLN A 223 -2.29 -8.06 22.30
CA GLN A 223 -2.59 -9.29 23.04
C GLN A 223 -3.93 -9.19 23.79
N GLU A 224 -4.15 -8.11 24.56
CA GLU A 224 -5.38 -7.92 25.32
C GLU A 224 -6.60 -7.76 24.38
N ILE A 225 -6.45 -7.03 23.29
CA ILE A 225 -7.53 -6.81 22.31
C ILE A 225 -7.88 -8.10 21.57
N SER A 226 -6.90 -8.90 21.18
CA SER A 226 -7.09 -10.22 20.59
C SER A 226 -7.88 -11.14 21.52
N GLU A 227 -7.50 -11.21 22.78
CA GLU A 227 -8.21 -12.02 23.78
C GLU A 227 -9.67 -11.56 24.00
N LEU A 228 -9.92 -10.24 24.00
CA LEU A 228 -11.26 -9.69 24.11
C LEU A 228 -12.14 -10.07 22.90
N ALA A 229 -11.61 -9.97 21.68
CA ALA A 229 -12.30 -10.36 20.47
C ALA A 229 -12.65 -11.86 20.49
N HIS A 230 -11.67 -12.71 20.75
CA HIS A 230 -11.85 -14.16 20.74
C HIS A 230 -12.82 -14.66 21.82
N LYS A 231 -12.89 -14.04 23.00
CA LYS A 231 -13.87 -14.38 24.05
C LYS A 231 -15.32 -14.30 23.58
N LYS A 232 -15.59 -13.50 22.52
CA LYS A 232 -16.92 -13.35 21.90
C LYS A 232 -17.01 -14.04 20.54
N GLY A 233 -15.98 -14.76 20.13
CA GLY A 233 -15.90 -15.41 18.82
C GLY A 233 -15.81 -14.42 17.65
N ALA A 234 -15.37 -13.19 17.90
CA ALA A 234 -14.99 -12.24 16.86
C ALA A 234 -13.55 -12.50 16.42
N LEU A 235 -13.25 -12.26 15.15
CA LEU A 235 -11.89 -12.35 14.63
C LEU A 235 -11.08 -11.08 14.97
N PHE A 236 -9.78 -11.26 15.13
CA PHE A 236 -8.86 -10.15 15.37
C PHE A 236 -8.04 -9.85 14.12
N ILE A 237 -8.14 -8.62 13.60
CA ILE A 237 -7.41 -8.13 12.43
C ILE A 237 -6.34 -7.15 12.88
N SER A 238 -5.09 -7.44 12.54
CA SER A 238 -3.95 -6.56 12.79
C SER A 238 -3.52 -5.85 11.52
N VAL A 239 -3.57 -4.52 11.52
CA VAL A 239 -2.98 -3.68 10.46
C VAL A 239 -1.57 -3.32 10.88
N VAL A 240 -0.56 -3.65 10.08
CA VAL A 240 0.86 -3.49 10.46
C VAL A 240 1.63 -2.57 9.54
N ASP A 241 2.63 -1.90 10.07
CA ASP A 241 3.76 -1.40 9.31
C ASP A 241 4.80 -2.53 9.20
N PRO A 242 5.05 -3.10 8.02
CA PRO A 242 5.86 -4.30 7.91
C PRO A 242 7.32 -4.11 8.35
N LEU A 243 7.88 -2.90 8.24
CA LEU A 243 9.25 -2.63 8.72
C LEU A 243 9.34 -2.59 10.25
N SER A 244 8.25 -2.28 10.94
CA SER A 244 8.20 -2.34 12.40
C SER A 244 8.39 -3.76 12.94
N LEU A 245 8.02 -4.77 12.15
CA LEU A 245 8.11 -6.19 12.53
C LEU A 245 9.55 -6.70 12.66
N GLY A 246 10.54 -5.90 12.26
CA GLY A 246 11.94 -6.17 12.58
C GLY A 246 12.27 -6.08 14.08
N ILE A 247 11.50 -5.30 14.86
CA ILE A 247 11.73 -5.05 16.28
C ILE A 247 10.46 -5.13 17.16
N ILE A 248 9.28 -5.19 16.55
CA ILE A 248 7.98 -5.30 17.24
C ILE A 248 7.42 -6.70 17.01
N SER A 249 6.77 -7.26 18.02
CA SER A 249 6.15 -8.60 17.93
C SER A 249 5.21 -8.71 16.74
N PRO A 250 5.36 -9.73 15.89
CA PRO A 250 4.54 -9.92 14.71
C PRO A 250 3.13 -10.44 15.05
N PRO A 251 2.16 -10.29 14.13
CA PRO A 251 0.76 -10.68 14.32
C PRO A 251 0.51 -12.09 14.83
N GLY A 252 1.30 -13.06 14.38
CA GLY A 252 1.19 -14.44 14.84
C GLY A 252 1.47 -14.62 16.33
N ASP A 253 2.37 -13.82 16.92
CA ASP A 253 2.77 -13.94 18.32
C ASP A 253 1.67 -13.50 19.30
N TYR A 254 0.75 -12.62 18.86
CA TYR A 254 -0.42 -12.20 19.66
C TYR A 254 -1.73 -12.72 19.09
N ASN A 255 -1.64 -13.88 18.37
CA ASN A 255 -2.78 -14.64 17.90
C ASN A 255 -3.76 -13.86 17.00
N ALA A 256 -3.25 -13.00 16.10
CA ALA A 256 -4.09 -12.40 15.09
C ALA A 256 -4.66 -13.48 14.14
N ASP A 257 -5.88 -13.27 13.68
CA ASP A 257 -6.53 -14.17 12.71
C ASP A 257 -6.19 -13.74 11.28
N ILE A 258 -6.11 -12.43 11.05
CA ILE A 258 -5.74 -11.82 9.78
C ILE A 258 -4.75 -10.69 10.04
N ALA A 259 -3.69 -10.66 9.28
CA ALA A 259 -2.70 -9.60 9.25
C ALA A 259 -2.73 -8.90 7.88
N VAL A 260 -2.85 -7.58 7.89
CA VAL A 260 -2.84 -6.74 6.68
C VAL A 260 -1.92 -5.55 6.88
N GLY A 261 -1.51 -4.89 5.81
CA GLY A 261 -0.66 -3.71 5.94
C GLY A 261 -0.32 -3.09 4.59
N GLU A 262 0.39 -1.96 4.65
CA GLU A 262 0.93 -1.28 3.47
C GLU A 262 2.40 -1.63 3.29
N GLY A 263 2.72 -2.25 2.15
CA GLY A 263 4.06 -2.71 1.83
C GLY A 263 4.93 -1.69 1.09
N GLN A 264 4.50 -0.45 0.90
CA GLN A 264 5.27 0.57 0.17
C GLN A 264 6.69 0.72 0.72
N GLY A 265 6.86 0.71 2.05
CA GLY A 265 8.18 0.81 2.70
C GLY A 265 9.14 -0.34 2.40
N LEU A 266 8.67 -1.43 1.80
CA LEU A 266 9.45 -2.59 1.43
C LEU A 266 10.03 -2.47 0.01
N GLY A 267 10.75 -1.38 -0.29
CA GLY A 267 11.47 -1.23 -1.55
C GLY A 267 10.64 -0.68 -2.71
N ILE A 268 9.53 0.02 -2.44
CA ILE A 268 8.72 0.69 -3.46
C ILE A 268 8.89 2.20 -3.31
N ALA A 269 9.13 2.90 -4.43
CA ALA A 269 9.28 4.35 -4.44
C ALA A 269 7.96 5.06 -4.10
N GLN A 270 8.07 6.27 -3.54
CA GLN A 270 6.93 7.17 -3.31
C GLN A 270 6.43 7.75 -4.64
N GLY A 271 5.60 7.07 -5.37
CA GLY A 271 5.18 7.41 -6.73
C GLY A 271 4.00 8.38 -6.84
N PHE A 272 3.94 9.46 -6.05
CA PHE A 272 2.83 10.45 -6.08
C PHE A 272 1.43 9.83 -5.88
N GLY A 273 1.33 8.78 -5.08
CA GLY A 273 0.08 8.09 -4.77
C GLY A 273 -0.05 6.67 -5.32
N GLY A 274 1.04 6.11 -5.83
CA GLY A 274 1.08 4.73 -6.26
C GLY A 274 2.09 4.43 -7.37
N PRO A 275 2.29 3.16 -7.69
CA PRO A 275 1.59 2.01 -7.09
C PRO A 275 1.96 1.80 -5.62
N LEU A 276 1.03 1.17 -4.87
CA LEU A 276 1.20 0.72 -3.49
C LEU A 276 1.22 -0.81 -3.43
N LEU A 277 1.28 -1.40 -2.23
CA LEU A 277 1.31 -2.85 -2.08
C LEU A 277 0.55 -3.29 -0.82
N GLY A 278 -0.64 -3.84 -0.98
CA GLY A 278 -1.37 -4.44 0.13
C GLY A 278 -0.79 -5.79 0.54
N ILE A 279 -0.40 -5.90 1.80
CA ILE A 279 -0.02 -7.17 2.43
C ILE A 279 -1.28 -7.82 2.99
N PHE A 280 -1.42 -9.13 2.82
CA PHE A 280 -2.52 -9.91 3.36
C PHE A 280 -2.06 -11.32 3.73
N ALA A 281 -2.18 -11.65 5.00
CA ALA A 281 -1.86 -12.98 5.53
C ALA A 281 -2.91 -13.41 6.57
N THR A 282 -3.08 -14.72 6.75
CA THR A 282 -4.09 -15.28 7.65
C THR A 282 -3.68 -16.67 8.17
N LYS A 283 -4.46 -17.22 9.10
CA LYS A 283 -4.36 -18.62 9.53
C LYS A 283 -4.78 -19.57 8.40
N MET A 284 -4.20 -20.75 8.34
CA MET A 284 -4.46 -21.74 7.28
C MET A 284 -5.93 -22.18 7.24
N GLU A 285 -6.59 -22.25 8.38
CA GLU A 285 -8.00 -22.62 8.46
C GLU A 285 -8.93 -21.68 7.68
N PHE A 286 -8.51 -20.42 7.48
CA PHE A 286 -9.28 -19.40 6.77
C PHE A 286 -8.88 -19.23 5.31
N VAL A 287 -7.92 -19.99 4.78
CA VAL A 287 -7.38 -19.83 3.43
C VAL A 287 -8.45 -19.85 2.33
N ARG A 288 -9.55 -20.59 2.54
CA ARG A 288 -10.66 -20.67 1.58
C ARG A 288 -11.51 -19.40 1.47
N PHE A 289 -11.40 -18.52 2.44
CA PHE A 289 -12.09 -17.22 2.47
C PHE A 289 -11.18 -16.06 2.04
N MET A 290 -9.86 -16.32 1.97
CA MET A 290 -8.86 -15.29 1.67
C MET A 290 -9.07 -14.67 0.28
N PRO A 291 -9.02 -13.34 0.11
CA PRO A 291 -9.09 -12.68 -1.19
C PRO A 291 -7.80 -12.89 -2.00
N GLY A 292 -7.87 -12.60 -3.29
CA GLY A 292 -6.72 -12.58 -4.18
C GLY A 292 -6.19 -13.97 -4.55
N ARG A 293 -5.12 -13.96 -5.33
CA ARG A 293 -4.48 -15.19 -5.84
C ARG A 293 -3.56 -15.80 -4.81
N VAL A 294 -3.44 -17.11 -4.88
CA VAL A 294 -2.49 -17.91 -4.09
C VAL A 294 -1.75 -18.86 -5.02
N VAL A 295 -0.43 -18.86 -4.91
CA VAL A 295 0.44 -19.82 -5.59
C VAL A 295 0.83 -20.92 -4.63
N GLY A 296 0.76 -22.15 -5.09
CA GLY A 296 1.19 -23.35 -4.37
C GLY A 296 2.38 -24.01 -5.06
N GLU A 297 3.20 -24.68 -4.26
CA GLU A 297 4.24 -25.58 -4.75
C GLU A 297 3.63 -26.94 -5.14
N THR A 298 4.12 -27.52 -6.22
CA THR A 298 3.72 -28.82 -6.74
C THR A 298 4.91 -29.54 -7.39
N VAL A 299 4.67 -30.73 -7.95
CA VAL A 299 5.63 -31.42 -8.79
C VAL A 299 5.01 -31.73 -10.15
N ASP A 300 5.83 -31.73 -11.20
CA ASP A 300 5.41 -32.17 -12.53
C ASP A 300 5.35 -33.69 -12.65
N ILE A 301 5.02 -34.19 -13.84
CA ILE A 301 4.92 -35.62 -14.10
C ILE A 301 6.25 -36.40 -13.99
N GLU A 302 7.37 -35.68 -14.05
CA GLU A 302 8.73 -36.21 -13.84
C GLU A 302 9.21 -36.10 -12.39
N GLY A 303 8.37 -35.54 -11.48
CA GLY A 303 8.70 -35.32 -10.08
C GLY A 303 9.54 -34.06 -9.83
N LYS A 304 9.71 -33.17 -10.82
CA LYS A 304 10.42 -31.90 -10.63
C LYS A 304 9.50 -30.90 -9.94
N ARG A 305 10.10 -30.11 -9.05
CA ARG A 305 9.44 -29.00 -8.36
C ARG A 305 8.89 -27.99 -9.37
N GLY A 306 7.67 -27.57 -9.17
CA GLY A 306 6.99 -26.54 -9.95
C GLY A 306 6.01 -25.75 -9.11
N PHE A 307 5.43 -24.70 -9.70
CA PHE A 307 4.50 -23.78 -9.05
C PHE A 307 3.23 -23.61 -9.89
N VAL A 308 2.08 -23.48 -9.23
CA VAL A 308 0.79 -23.29 -9.89
C VAL A 308 -0.08 -22.31 -9.12
N LEU A 309 -0.99 -21.64 -9.84
CA LEU A 309 -2.10 -20.95 -9.17
C LEU A 309 -3.01 -22.00 -8.52
N THR A 310 -3.31 -21.81 -7.24
CA THR A 310 -4.16 -22.73 -6.47
C THR A 310 -5.43 -22.03 -5.97
N LEU A 311 -6.42 -22.83 -5.55
CA LEU A 311 -7.70 -22.33 -5.00
C LEU A 311 -8.43 -21.35 -5.93
N GLN A 312 -8.24 -21.41 -7.24
CA GLN A 312 -8.84 -20.51 -8.24
C GLN A 312 -10.37 -20.50 -8.22
N THR A 313 -11.00 -21.55 -7.70
CA THR A 313 -12.46 -21.64 -7.58
C THR A 313 -13.07 -20.56 -6.68
N ARG A 314 -12.27 -19.81 -5.90
CA ARG A 314 -12.70 -18.65 -5.09
C ARG A 314 -12.84 -17.38 -5.94
N GLU A 315 -12.15 -17.32 -7.08
CA GLU A 315 -12.01 -16.11 -7.88
C GLU A 315 -13.30 -15.73 -8.62
N GLN A 316 -13.48 -14.43 -8.85
CA GLN A 316 -14.69 -13.87 -9.46
C GLN A 316 -14.98 -14.41 -10.86
N HIS A 317 -13.96 -14.66 -11.69
CA HIS A 317 -14.15 -15.18 -13.05
C HIS A 317 -14.72 -16.61 -13.07
N ILE A 318 -14.65 -17.35 -11.96
CA ILE A 318 -15.24 -18.68 -11.80
C ILE A 318 -16.56 -18.59 -11.03
N ARG A 319 -16.56 -17.97 -9.86
CA ARG A 319 -17.74 -17.90 -8.97
C ARG A 319 -18.72 -16.78 -9.29
N ARG A 320 -18.32 -15.82 -10.10
CA ARG A 320 -19.15 -14.67 -10.51
C ARG A 320 -19.68 -13.91 -9.28
N GLU A 321 -21.02 -13.73 -9.21
CA GLU A 321 -21.70 -13.04 -8.11
C GLU A 321 -21.57 -13.74 -6.73
N LYS A 322 -21.15 -14.99 -6.72
CA LYS A 322 -20.94 -15.80 -5.49
C LYS A 322 -19.50 -15.73 -4.98
N ALA A 323 -18.63 -14.98 -5.65
CA ALA A 323 -17.26 -14.79 -5.18
C ALA A 323 -17.26 -13.99 -3.86
N THR A 324 -16.35 -14.38 -2.95
CA THR A 324 -16.20 -13.67 -1.66
C THR A 324 -15.53 -12.32 -1.81
N SER A 325 -14.84 -12.09 -2.91
CA SER A 325 -14.07 -10.87 -3.19
C SER A 325 -14.14 -10.50 -4.66
N ASN A 326 -14.07 -9.20 -4.95
CA ASN A 326 -13.94 -8.64 -6.30
C ASN A 326 -12.48 -8.44 -6.74
N ILE A 327 -11.52 -8.84 -5.94
CA ILE A 327 -10.08 -8.76 -6.28
C ILE A 327 -9.80 -9.68 -7.46
N CYS A 328 -9.40 -9.09 -8.58
CA CYS A 328 -9.13 -9.81 -9.84
C CYS A 328 -7.64 -10.01 -10.08
N THR A 329 -6.81 -9.05 -9.68
CA THR A 329 -5.36 -9.05 -9.91
C THR A 329 -4.63 -8.64 -8.63
N ASN A 330 -3.32 -8.48 -8.72
CA ASN A 330 -2.46 -8.07 -7.63
C ASN A 330 -1.35 -7.14 -8.16
N GLU A 331 -0.59 -6.53 -7.26
CA GLU A 331 0.54 -5.67 -7.57
C GLU A 331 1.83 -6.50 -7.74
N ALA A 332 1.88 -7.34 -8.80
CA ALA A 332 2.93 -8.35 -8.95
C ALA A 332 4.36 -7.78 -8.99
N LEU A 333 4.57 -6.66 -9.70
CA LEU A 333 5.89 -6.03 -9.78
C LEU A 333 6.30 -5.38 -8.45
N CYS A 334 5.35 -4.83 -7.69
CA CYS A 334 5.58 -4.30 -6.36
C CYS A 334 5.87 -5.43 -5.36
N ALA A 335 5.18 -6.56 -5.48
CA ALA A 335 5.46 -7.76 -4.67
C ALA A 335 6.87 -8.30 -4.94
N LEU A 336 7.30 -8.34 -6.21
CA LEU A 336 8.68 -8.68 -6.57
C LEU A 336 9.69 -7.66 -5.98
N SER A 337 9.40 -6.35 -6.09
CA SER A 337 10.23 -5.30 -5.48
C SER A 337 10.45 -5.56 -3.99
N SER A 338 9.35 -5.83 -3.26
CA SER A 338 9.38 -6.12 -1.84
C SER A 338 10.13 -7.42 -1.51
N LEU A 339 9.96 -8.45 -2.31
CA LEU A 339 10.71 -9.70 -2.15
C LEU A 339 12.21 -9.46 -2.27
N ILE A 340 12.65 -8.76 -3.32
CA ILE A 340 14.07 -8.46 -3.55
C ILE A 340 14.63 -7.59 -2.42
N PHE A 341 13.87 -6.58 -2.00
CA PHE A 341 14.23 -5.72 -0.87
C PHE A 341 14.46 -6.55 0.39
N LEU A 342 13.49 -7.38 0.78
CA LEU A 342 13.58 -8.22 1.98
C LEU A 342 14.71 -9.25 1.89
N CYS A 343 14.91 -9.88 0.72
CA CYS A 343 16.01 -10.81 0.50
C CYS A 343 17.38 -10.12 0.54
N SER A 344 17.50 -8.89 0.04
CA SER A 344 18.74 -8.13 0.07
C SER A 344 19.15 -7.68 1.48
N LEU A 345 18.17 -7.40 2.33
CA LEU A 345 18.38 -7.02 3.73
C LEU A 345 18.64 -8.23 4.64
N GLY A 346 17.88 -9.30 4.41
CA GLY A 346 17.84 -10.44 5.32
C GLY A 346 17.33 -10.08 6.72
N LYS A 347 17.36 -11.04 7.62
CA LYS A 347 16.83 -10.88 9.00
C LYS A 347 17.54 -9.75 9.76
N GLN A 348 18.85 -9.64 9.61
CA GLN A 348 19.64 -8.61 10.31
C GLN A 348 19.36 -7.20 9.79
N GLY A 349 19.23 -7.05 8.47
CA GLY A 349 18.99 -5.75 7.85
C GLY A 349 17.62 -5.16 8.21
N ILE A 350 16.57 -5.98 8.33
CA ILE A 350 15.25 -5.51 8.78
C ILE A 350 15.31 -5.02 10.22
N VAL A 351 15.97 -5.76 11.10
CA VAL A 351 16.19 -5.37 12.50
C VAL A 351 16.98 -4.06 12.58
N GLU A 352 18.03 -3.92 11.76
CA GLU A 352 18.84 -2.69 11.70
C GLU A 352 18.03 -1.49 11.25
N ILE A 353 17.21 -1.61 10.19
CA ILE A 353 16.32 -0.53 9.75
C ILE A 353 15.34 -0.16 10.86
N GLY A 354 14.72 -1.13 11.52
CA GLY A 354 13.82 -0.90 12.64
C GLY A 354 14.49 -0.12 13.77
N ASN A 355 15.70 -0.54 14.18
CA ASN A 355 16.48 0.14 15.22
C ASN A 355 16.89 1.56 14.82
N GLN A 356 17.29 1.77 13.57
CA GLN A 356 17.66 3.08 13.06
C GLN A 356 16.46 4.04 13.04
N CYS A 357 15.30 3.57 12.56
CA CYS A 357 14.06 4.36 12.60
C CYS A 357 13.69 4.74 14.03
N LEU A 358 13.71 3.77 14.95
CA LEU A 358 13.42 4.00 16.37
C LEU A 358 14.37 5.03 16.99
N ALA A 359 15.68 4.79 16.87
CA ALA A 359 16.68 5.67 17.49
C ALA A 359 16.62 7.12 16.95
N LYS A 360 16.47 7.27 15.63
CA LYS A 360 16.44 8.59 14.99
C LYS A 360 15.14 9.35 15.27
N SER A 361 14.00 8.66 15.30
CA SER A 361 12.73 9.29 15.64
C SER A 361 12.68 9.76 17.08
N HIS A 362 13.18 8.97 18.02
CA HIS A 362 13.27 9.32 19.43
C HIS A 362 14.29 10.45 19.65
N TYR A 363 15.44 10.44 18.96
CA TYR A 363 16.37 11.56 18.98
C TYR A 363 15.70 12.88 18.56
N LEU A 364 14.98 12.87 17.43
CA LEU A 364 14.28 14.06 16.95
C LEU A 364 13.17 14.49 17.92
N TYR A 365 12.38 13.55 18.41
CA TYR A 365 11.31 13.80 19.39
C TYR A 365 11.85 14.51 20.64
N ASP A 366 12.94 14.04 21.23
CA ASP A 366 13.56 14.64 22.41
C ASP A 366 14.07 16.05 22.13
N ARG A 367 14.70 16.29 20.97
CA ARG A 367 15.16 17.61 20.55
C ARG A 367 14.02 18.60 20.32
N LEU A 368 12.88 18.13 19.77
CA LEU A 368 11.72 18.98 19.51
C LEU A 368 10.98 19.39 20.78
N ARG A 369 10.87 18.53 21.77
CA ARG A 369 10.20 18.84 23.06
C ARG A 369 10.93 19.89 23.88
N GLU A 370 12.21 20.17 23.60
CA GLU A 370 12.98 21.25 24.24
C GLU A 370 12.64 22.64 23.66
N ILE A 371 11.93 22.71 22.53
CA ILE A 371 11.61 23.96 21.85
C ILE A 371 10.39 24.60 22.52
N LYS A 372 10.54 25.85 22.96
CA LYS A 372 9.42 26.65 23.48
C LYS A 372 8.36 26.83 22.37
N GLY A 373 7.09 26.50 22.67
CA GLY A 373 5.99 26.54 21.70
C GLY A 373 5.70 25.19 21.02
N ILE A 374 6.48 24.14 21.32
CA ILE A 374 6.17 22.77 20.94
C ILE A 374 5.73 21.96 22.16
N ARG A 375 4.70 21.18 21.99
CA ARG A 375 4.21 20.22 22.97
C ARG A 375 4.08 18.85 22.33
N THR A 376 4.45 17.79 23.03
CA THR A 376 4.13 16.42 22.64
C THR A 376 2.66 16.14 22.95
N VAL A 377 1.92 15.56 22.02
CA VAL A 377 0.49 15.31 22.18
C VAL A 377 0.26 14.08 23.06
N TYR A 378 1.09 13.07 22.86
CA TYR A 378 0.98 11.81 23.58
C TYR A 378 2.30 11.49 24.28
N ASN A 379 2.22 10.94 25.48
CA ASN A 379 3.37 10.44 26.25
C ASN A 379 3.32 8.92 26.30
N ARG A 380 3.59 8.29 25.15
CA ARG A 380 3.50 6.84 24.93
C ARG A 380 4.67 6.36 24.10
N GLU A 381 4.96 5.07 24.17
CA GLU A 381 5.94 4.41 23.30
C GLU A 381 5.46 4.47 21.85
N PHE A 382 6.35 4.84 20.94
CA PHE A 382 6.08 4.95 19.51
C PHE A 382 7.25 4.38 18.69
N PHE A 383 7.03 4.11 17.41
CA PHE A 383 8.06 3.54 16.55
C PHE A 383 8.81 4.63 15.77
N LYS A 384 8.34 5.00 14.59
CA LYS A 384 9.02 5.96 13.69
C LYS A 384 8.24 7.24 13.44
N GLU A 385 7.01 7.30 13.91
CA GLU A 385 6.11 8.45 13.79
C GLU A 385 5.67 8.95 15.16
N PHE A 386 5.49 10.26 15.25
CA PHE A 386 4.97 10.90 16.45
C PHE A 386 4.26 12.23 16.12
N VAL A 387 3.39 12.69 17.01
CA VAL A 387 2.62 13.93 16.84
C VAL A 387 3.17 15.00 17.76
N ILE A 388 3.44 16.18 17.19
CA ILE A 388 3.67 17.40 17.95
C ILE A 388 2.51 18.37 17.79
N GLN A 389 2.30 19.20 18.81
CA GLN A 389 1.40 20.35 18.76
C GLN A 389 2.22 21.64 18.86
N THR A 390 1.89 22.61 18.03
CA THR A 390 2.54 23.91 17.97
C THR A 390 1.56 25.03 18.33
N ASP A 391 2.06 26.22 18.64
CA ASP A 391 1.21 27.39 18.90
C ASP A 391 0.69 28.01 17.57
N LYS A 392 1.34 27.71 16.43
CA LYS A 392 0.95 28.13 15.08
C LYS A 392 0.21 27.00 14.32
N ASN A 393 -0.45 27.39 13.25
CA ASN A 393 -1.07 26.41 12.34
C ASN A 393 0.00 25.52 11.68
N ALA A 394 -0.17 24.20 11.76
CA ALA A 394 0.78 23.23 11.22
C ALA A 394 0.97 23.38 9.69
N ARG A 395 -0.08 23.80 8.96
CA ARG A 395 0.02 24.03 7.51
C ARG A 395 0.97 25.18 7.19
N GLU A 396 0.89 26.29 7.92
CA GLU A 396 1.79 27.42 7.74
C GLU A 396 3.25 27.07 8.02
N ILE A 397 3.48 26.19 8.99
CA ILE A 397 4.82 25.68 9.31
C ILE A 397 5.36 24.83 8.16
N VAL A 398 4.54 23.91 7.63
CA VAL A 398 4.90 23.07 6.50
C VAL A 398 5.23 23.92 5.26
N ASP A 399 4.38 24.90 4.93
CA ASP A 399 4.57 25.76 3.77
C ASP A 399 5.86 26.60 3.88
N LYS A 400 6.21 27.09 5.08
CA LYS A 400 7.47 27.80 5.31
C LYS A 400 8.70 26.89 5.22
N LEU A 401 8.63 25.67 5.77
CA LEU A 401 9.75 24.73 5.73
C LEU A 401 10.00 24.17 4.32
N LEU A 402 8.98 24.20 3.48
CA LEU A 402 9.12 23.85 2.06
C LEU A 402 10.11 24.80 1.34
N GLU A 403 10.15 26.10 1.70
CA GLU A 403 11.12 27.07 1.17
C GLU A 403 12.58 26.70 1.48
N TYR A 404 12.78 25.93 2.57
CA TYR A 404 14.09 25.42 2.98
C TYR A 404 14.37 23.99 2.47
N LYS A 405 13.57 23.51 1.52
CA LYS A 405 13.66 22.16 0.97
C LYS A 405 13.42 21.06 2.02
N ILE A 406 12.44 21.25 2.89
CA ILE A 406 12.03 20.27 3.89
C ILE A 406 10.54 19.98 3.78
N PHE A 407 10.19 18.71 3.59
CA PHE A 407 8.87 18.18 3.83
C PHE A 407 8.73 17.88 5.33
N ALA A 408 8.13 18.81 6.08
CA ALA A 408 8.19 18.82 7.53
C ALA A 408 7.30 17.79 8.24
N GLY A 409 6.48 17.07 7.51
CA GLY A 409 5.49 16.13 8.04
C GLY A 409 4.09 16.40 7.51
N VAL A 410 3.09 15.75 8.10
CA VAL A 410 1.70 15.80 7.63
C VAL A 410 0.85 16.59 8.62
N PRO A 411 0.27 17.75 8.23
CA PRO A 411 -0.68 18.48 9.07
C PRO A 411 -1.94 17.65 9.32
N LEU A 412 -2.27 17.35 10.58
CA LEU A 412 -3.40 16.50 10.92
C LEU A 412 -4.77 17.12 10.58
N SER A 413 -4.80 18.44 10.30
CA SER A 413 -5.99 19.12 9.78
C SER A 413 -6.51 18.57 8.45
N ILE A 414 -5.68 17.86 7.67
CA ILE A 414 -6.09 17.15 6.45
C ILE A 414 -7.13 16.07 6.78
N PHE A 415 -7.01 15.42 7.91
CA PHE A 415 -7.89 14.35 8.35
C PHE A 415 -8.99 14.83 9.30
N ASN A 416 -8.65 15.79 10.18
CA ASN A 416 -9.59 16.35 11.15
C ASN A 416 -9.35 17.87 11.32
N LYS A 417 -10.32 18.66 10.88
CA LYS A 417 -10.26 20.15 10.91
C LYS A 417 -10.01 20.73 12.31
N ASN A 418 -10.27 20.00 13.37
CA ASN A 418 -10.02 20.44 14.75
C ASN A 418 -8.53 20.31 15.16
N LEU A 419 -7.70 19.62 14.38
CA LEU A 419 -6.28 19.37 14.67
C LEU A 419 -5.36 20.32 13.87
N GLN A 420 -5.71 21.61 13.78
CA GLN A 420 -5.01 22.59 12.94
C GLN A 420 -3.55 22.83 13.35
N ASN A 421 -3.25 22.65 14.63
CA ASN A 421 -1.93 22.93 15.20
C ASN A 421 -1.11 21.65 15.43
N GLN A 422 -1.56 20.52 14.90
CA GLN A 422 -0.89 19.24 15.08
C GLN A 422 -0.20 18.79 13.79
N LEU A 423 1.02 18.32 13.94
CA LEU A 423 1.86 17.84 12.85
C LEU A 423 2.32 16.39 13.17
N LEU A 424 2.06 15.49 12.27
CA LEU A 424 2.58 14.12 12.29
C LEU A 424 3.93 14.10 11.58
N ILE A 425 4.96 13.64 12.25
CA ILE A 425 6.33 13.59 11.77
C ILE A 425 6.79 12.15 11.72
N ALA A 426 7.34 11.73 10.58
CA ALA A 426 7.95 10.42 10.38
C ALA A 426 9.46 10.53 10.20
N VAL A 427 10.22 9.62 10.79
CA VAL A 427 11.67 9.55 10.68
C VAL A 427 12.09 8.16 10.26
N THR A 428 12.70 8.05 9.09
CA THR A 428 13.23 6.79 8.58
C THR A 428 14.75 6.68 8.78
N GLU A 429 15.29 5.52 8.48
CA GLU A 429 16.74 5.25 8.52
C GLU A 429 17.56 6.15 7.61
N LYS A 430 16.95 6.72 6.57
CA LYS A 430 17.62 7.64 5.62
C LYS A 430 18.08 8.94 6.27
N ARG A 431 17.41 9.40 7.33
CA ARG A 431 17.75 10.70 7.93
C ARG A 431 19.10 10.65 8.62
N THR A 432 19.97 11.61 8.30
CA THR A 432 21.24 11.78 9.00
C THR A 432 21.04 12.66 10.25
N LYS A 433 22.00 12.62 11.16
CA LYS A 433 21.97 13.48 12.35
C LYS A 433 21.95 14.96 11.98
N GLU A 434 22.73 15.35 10.98
CA GLU A 434 22.82 16.70 10.46
C GLU A 434 21.47 17.18 9.88
N GLU A 435 20.74 16.31 9.20
CA GLU A 435 19.40 16.61 8.68
C GLU A 435 18.38 16.79 9.82
N LEU A 436 18.47 15.96 10.87
CA LEU A 436 17.61 16.05 12.05
C LEU A 436 17.89 17.37 12.80
N ASP A 437 19.15 17.71 13.05
CA ASP A 437 19.54 18.95 13.72
C ASP A 437 19.14 20.17 12.90
N ARG A 438 19.34 20.14 11.58
CA ARG A 438 18.87 21.19 10.66
C ARG A 438 17.36 21.41 10.73
N PHE A 439 16.59 20.33 10.78
CA PHE A 439 15.13 20.41 10.92
C PHE A 439 14.74 21.11 12.23
N VAL A 440 15.38 20.73 13.36
CA VAL A 440 15.17 21.35 14.67
C VAL A 440 15.45 22.85 14.62
N ASP A 441 16.58 23.25 14.03
CA ASP A 441 17.00 24.66 13.96
C ASP A 441 16.09 25.51 13.07
N LEU A 442 15.62 24.94 11.95
CA LEU A 442 14.68 25.63 11.06
C LEU A 442 13.28 25.71 11.67
N LEU A 443 12.82 24.65 12.33
CA LEU A 443 11.53 24.66 13.00
C LEU A 443 11.48 25.74 14.11
N LYS A 444 12.56 25.90 14.90
CA LYS A 444 12.70 27.01 15.88
C LYS A 444 12.53 28.40 15.28
N LYS A 445 12.94 28.58 14.00
CA LYS A 445 12.85 29.88 13.32
C LYS A 445 11.46 30.19 12.79
N VAL A 446 10.67 29.15 12.46
CA VAL A 446 9.36 29.34 11.81
C VAL A 446 8.19 29.27 12.80
N ILE A 447 8.39 28.70 14.01
CA ILE A 447 7.46 28.75 15.12
C ILE A 447 7.57 30.10 15.81
#